data_fb8e4bbb134a0de44a37847e5bc5ebe8
#
_entry.id   fb8e4bbb134a0de44a37847e5bc5ebe8
#
_cell.length_a   1.000
_cell.length_b   1.000
_cell.length_c   1.000
_cell.angle_alpha   90.00
_cell.angle_beta   90.00
_cell.angle_gamma   90.00
#
_symmetry.space_group_name_H-M   'P 1'
#
loop_
_entity.id
_entity.type
_entity.pdbx_description
1 polymer ?
#
loop_
_entity_poly.entity_id
_entity_poly.type
_entity_poly.pdbx_seq_one_letter_code
_entity_poly.pdbx_strand_id
1 'polypeptide(L)'
;MLGLPTETEDDMKGIAHLAQKIAETYYEVVPKEQRRGKVQINVSTSFFVPKPFTPFQWAPMFREEDFIEKAKVVKNEIRSQLNQRSIRYNWHEPDVTVLEGFLARGDRRCSKVILKAY
;
A
#
# COMPACT_ATOMS: atom_id res chain seq x y z
N MET A 1 -1.77 -4.15 -1.60
CA MET A 1 -0.97 -4.52 -0.40
C MET A 1 0.47 -4.63 -0.84
N LEU A 2 1.43 -4.23 0.00
CA LEU A 2 2.86 -4.33 -0.25
C LEU A 2 3.53 -5.25 0.76
N GLY A 3 4.63 -5.90 0.36
CA GLY A 3 5.40 -6.77 1.25
C GLY A 3 4.95 -8.23 1.24
N LEU A 4 4.30 -8.71 0.20
CA LEU A 4 4.00 -10.12 0.04
C LEU A 4 5.28 -10.94 -0.21
N PRO A 5 5.36 -12.20 0.23
CA PRO A 5 6.59 -13.00 0.15
C PRO A 5 7.16 -13.19 -1.26
N THR A 6 6.32 -13.13 -2.29
CA THR A 6 6.71 -13.34 -3.70
C THR A 6 6.64 -12.06 -4.53
N GLU A 7 6.45 -10.92 -3.88
CA GLU A 7 6.30 -9.63 -4.54
C GLU A 7 7.60 -9.18 -5.21
N THR A 8 7.48 -8.81 -6.46
CA THR A 8 8.57 -8.25 -7.27
C THR A 8 8.45 -6.73 -7.36
N GLU A 9 9.49 -6.06 -7.83
CA GLU A 9 9.44 -4.62 -8.12
C GLU A 9 8.42 -4.29 -9.21
N ASP A 10 8.27 -5.16 -10.21
CA ASP A 10 7.29 -4.98 -11.28
C ASP A 10 5.84 -5.08 -10.76
N ASP A 11 5.57 -5.93 -9.79
CA ASP A 11 4.26 -6.00 -9.14
C ASP A 11 3.93 -4.69 -8.42
N MET A 12 4.90 -4.10 -7.73
CA MET A 12 4.73 -2.81 -7.08
C MET A 12 4.50 -1.68 -8.08
N LYS A 13 5.25 -1.64 -9.17
CA LYS A 13 5.05 -0.69 -10.28
C LYS A 13 3.71 -0.89 -10.97
N GLY A 14 3.21 -2.13 -11.04
CA GLY A 14 1.88 -2.47 -11.56
C GLY A 14 0.73 -1.71 -10.89
N ILE A 15 0.87 -1.37 -9.60
CA ILE A 15 -0.10 -0.54 -8.87
C ILE A 15 -0.18 0.87 -9.48
N ALA A 16 0.97 1.46 -9.79
CA ALA A 16 1.07 2.78 -10.40
C ALA A 16 0.55 2.76 -11.85
N HIS A 17 0.89 1.72 -12.62
CA HIS A 17 0.42 1.54 -13.98
C HIS A 17 -1.09 1.37 -14.05
N LEU A 18 -1.70 0.63 -13.11
CA LEU A 18 -3.15 0.51 -13.02
C LEU A 18 -3.82 1.87 -12.80
N ALA A 19 -3.30 2.67 -11.87
CA ALA A 19 -3.83 4.01 -11.60
C ALA A 19 -3.70 4.92 -12.83
N GLN A 20 -2.56 4.88 -13.54
CA GLN A 20 -2.35 5.60 -14.79
C GLN A 20 -3.36 5.17 -15.86
N LYS A 21 -3.56 3.87 -16.04
CA LYS A 21 -4.52 3.34 -17.02
C LYS A 21 -5.96 3.78 -16.73
N ILE A 22 -6.35 3.83 -15.46
CA ILE A 22 -7.68 4.36 -15.07
C ILE A 22 -7.80 5.82 -15.46
N ALA A 23 -6.76 6.64 -15.24
CA ALA A 23 -6.78 8.05 -15.66
C ALA A 23 -6.88 8.21 -17.17
N GLU A 24 -6.12 7.42 -17.92
CA GLU A 24 -6.16 7.42 -19.39
C GLU A 24 -7.54 7.05 -19.90
N THR A 25 -8.09 5.93 -19.43
CA THR A 25 -9.43 5.46 -19.81
C THR A 25 -10.49 6.52 -19.53
N TYR A 26 -10.41 7.22 -18.39
CA TYR A 26 -11.33 8.32 -18.10
C TYR A 26 -11.26 9.43 -19.17
N TYR A 27 -10.04 9.83 -19.54
CA TYR A 27 -9.85 10.88 -20.55
C TYR A 27 -10.17 10.44 -21.99
N GLU A 28 -10.14 9.14 -22.28
CA GLU A 28 -10.57 8.59 -23.56
C GLU A 28 -12.09 8.52 -23.67
N VAL A 29 -12.75 8.03 -22.62
CA VAL A 29 -14.19 7.75 -22.63
C VAL A 29 -15.03 8.99 -22.37
N VAL A 30 -14.59 9.89 -21.48
CA VAL A 30 -15.38 11.08 -21.09
C VAL A 30 -15.05 12.27 -21.99
N PRO A 31 -15.99 12.76 -22.80
CA PRO A 31 -15.81 13.95 -23.63
C PRO A 31 -15.45 15.19 -22.80
N LYS A 32 -14.65 16.09 -23.37
CA LYS A 32 -14.15 17.30 -22.65
C LYS A 32 -15.28 18.13 -22.04
N GLU A 33 -16.40 18.23 -22.73
CA GLU A 33 -17.58 19.03 -22.36
C GLU A 33 -18.28 18.46 -21.11
N GLN A 34 -18.12 17.15 -20.86
CA GLN A 34 -18.74 16.46 -19.74
C GLN A 34 -17.80 16.34 -18.51
N ARG A 35 -16.54 16.76 -18.66
CA ARG A 35 -15.55 16.67 -17.56
C ARG A 35 -15.79 17.78 -16.55
N ARG A 36 -16.09 17.42 -15.32
CA ARG A 36 -16.19 18.34 -14.18
C ARG A 36 -14.82 18.56 -13.52
N GLY A 37 -13.81 18.97 -14.33
CA GLY A 37 -12.44 19.15 -13.85
C GLY A 37 -11.54 17.93 -14.11
N LYS A 38 -10.45 17.83 -13.33
CA LYS A 38 -9.50 16.71 -13.44
C LYS A 38 -10.01 15.49 -12.68
N VAL A 39 -9.81 14.31 -13.25
CA VAL A 39 -10.03 13.07 -12.51
C VAL A 39 -9.12 13.03 -11.27
N GLN A 40 -9.65 12.53 -10.16
CA GLN A 40 -8.88 12.29 -8.93
C GLN A 40 -8.95 10.82 -8.59
N ILE A 41 -7.79 10.18 -8.54
CA ILE A 41 -7.62 8.78 -8.20
C ILE A 41 -6.86 8.71 -6.89
N ASN A 42 -7.47 8.12 -5.88
CA ASN A 42 -6.80 7.86 -4.59
C ASN A 42 -6.34 6.41 -4.57
N VAL A 43 -5.03 6.21 -4.52
CA VAL A 43 -4.40 4.92 -4.34
C VAL A 43 -3.98 4.82 -2.89
N SER A 44 -4.45 3.79 -2.19
CA SER A 44 -4.04 3.49 -0.82
C SER A 44 -3.48 2.08 -0.75
N THR A 45 -2.32 1.92 -0.15
CA THR A 45 -1.72 0.62 0.10
C THR A 45 -1.56 0.38 1.59
N SER A 46 -1.83 -0.87 1.99
CA SER A 46 -1.46 -1.42 3.28
C SER A 46 -0.21 -2.30 3.14
N PHE A 47 0.44 -2.60 4.24
CA PHE A 47 1.55 -3.53 4.27
C PHE A 47 1.10 -4.93 4.70
N PHE A 48 1.81 -5.93 4.24
CA PHE A 48 1.50 -7.31 4.54
C PHE A 48 1.83 -7.65 6.00
N VAL A 49 0.83 -8.19 6.69
CA VAL A 49 0.98 -8.75 8.05
C VAL A 49 0.62 -10.24 8.00
N PRO A 50 1.55 -11.14 8.29
CA PRO A 50 1.27 -12.57 8.32
C PRO A 50 0.37 -12.88 9.53
N LYS A 51 -0.88 -13.25 9.24
CA LYS A 51 -1.87 -13.54 10.28
C LYS A 51 -2.01 -15.05 10.52
N PRO A 52 -2.23 -15.50 11.77
CA PRO A 52 -2.53 -16.89 12.08
C PRO A 52 -3.70 -17.42 11.26
N PHE A 53 -3.67 -18.71 10.99
CA PHE A 53 -4.70 -19.43 10.22
C PHE A 53 -4.88 -18.96 8.77
N THR A 54 -3.87 -18.28 8.20
CA THR A 54 -3.82 -17.91 6.78
C THR A 54 -2.70 -18.69 6.07
N PRO A 55 -2.75 -18.82 4.73
CA PRO A 55 -1.69 -19.50 3.97
C PRO A 55 -0.27 -18.96 4.25
N PHE A 56 -0.15 -17.67 4.51
CA PHE A 56 1.13 -16.99 4.77
C PHE A 56 1.45 -16.81 6.26
N GLN A 57 0.81 -17.53 7.16
CA GLN A 57 1.01 -17.37 8.60
C GLN A 57 2.47 -17.54 9.05
N TRP A 58 3.26 -18.32 8.32
CA TRP A 58 4.68 -18.59 8.61
C TRP A 58 5.64 -17.71 7.80
N ALA A 59 5.13 -16.85 6.94
CA ALA A 59 5.96 -15.92 6.18
C ALA A 59 6.65 -14.92 7.10
N PRO A 60 7.88 -14.50 6.77
CA PRO A 60 8.53 -13.40 7.47
C PRO A 60 7.78 -12.09 7.21
N MET A 61 7.78 -11.22 8.19
CA MET A 61 7.29 -9.85 8.06
C MET A 61 8.47 -8.91 7.81
N PHE A 62 8.31 -7.99 6.90
CA PHE A 62 9.29 -6.95 6.64
C PHE A 62 9.42 -5.98 7.83
N ARG A 63 10.54 -5.27 7.90
CA ARG A 63 10.78 -4.19 8.85
C ARG A 63 10.18 -2.88 8.35
N GLU A 64 10.13 -1.90 9.22
CA GLU A 64 9.61 -0.58 8.93
C GLU A 64 10.33 0.08 7.73
N GLU A 65 11.66 0.00 7.72
CA GLU A 65 12.48 0.57 6.64
C GLU A 65 12.16 -0.06 5.28
N ASP A 66 11.99 -1.39 5.25
CA ASP A 66 11.66 -2.14 4.03
C ASP A 66 10.28 -1.72 3.49
N PHE A 67 9.30 -1.51 4.38
CA PHE A 67 7.97 -1.03 3.99
C PHE A 67 8.03 0.36 3.38
N ILE A 68 8.82 1.26 3.96
CA ILE A 68 9.02 2.61 3.45
C ILE A 68 9.67 2.57 2.06
N GLU A 69 10.67 1.71 1.86
CA GLU A 69 11.34 1.55 0.56
C GLU A 69 10.35 1.05 -0.50
N LYS A 70 9.56 0.03 -0.20
CA LYS A 70 8.53 -0.49 -1.11
C LYS A 70 7.49 0.58 -1.47
N ALA A 71 7.01 1.35 -0.50
CA ALA A 71 6.08 2.44 -0.76
C ALA A 71 6.72 3.54 -1.64
N LYS A 72 8.01 3.82 -1.47
CA LYS A 72 8.75 4.76 -2.32
C LYS A 72 8.85 4.29 -3.77
N VAL A 73 9.00 2.99 -4.03
CA VAL A 73 8.99 2.43 -5.40
C VAL A 73 7.70 2.80 -6.10
N VAL A 74 6.53 2.51 -5.49
CA VAL A 74 5.22 2.87 -6.05
C VAL A 74 5.08 4.39 -6.24
N LYS A 75 5.50 5.17 -5.24
CA LYS A 75 5.43 6.64 -5.29
C LYS A 75 6.27 7.23 -6.42
N ASN A 76 7.48 6.73 -6.62
CA ASN A 76 8.38 7.20 -7.65
C ASN A 76 7.85 6.82 -9.04
N GLU A 77 7.30 5.61 -9.18
CA GLU A 77 6.67 5.18 -10.43
C GLU A 77 5.46 6.05 -10.79
N ILE A 78 4.59 6.38 -9.82
CA ILE A 78 3.47 7.33 -10.05
C ILE A 78 4.00 8.69 -10.51
N ARG A 79 5.09 9.19 -9.92
CA ARG A 79 5.67 10.48 -10.26
C ARG A 79 6.27 10.55 -11.67
N SER A 80 6.68 9.41 -12.22
CA SER A 80 7.21 9.31 -13.58
C SER A 80 6.13 9.35 -14.65
N GLN A 81 4.86 9.17 -14.27
CA GLN A 81 3.75 9.01 -15.22
C GLN A 81 3.11 10.33 -15.62
N LEU A 82 2.50 10.35 -16.82
CA LEU A 82 1.89 11.55 -17.41
C LEU A 82 0.76 12.14 -16.56
N ASN A 83 -0.08 11.27 -15.98
CA ASN A 83 -1.24 11.68 -15.18
C ASN A 83 -0.96 11.75 -13.67
N GLN A 84 0.30 11.90 -13.26
CA GLN A 84 0.71 11.93 -11.86
C GLN A 84 -0.09 12.96 -11.00
N ARG A 85 -0.49 14.08 -11.59
CA ARG A 85 -1.27 15.13 -10.92
C ARG A 85 -2.71 14.72 -10.60
N SER A 86 -3.18 13.65 -11.21
CA SER A 86 -4.50 13.08 -10.99
C SER A 86 -4.49 11.95 -9.94
N ILE A 87 -3.31 11.50 -9.54
CA ILE A 87 -3.13 10.34 -8.66
C ILE A 87 -2.59 10.81 -7.32
N ARG A 88 -3.34 10.55 -6.26
CA ARG A 88 -2.89 10.70 -4.87
C ARG A 88 -2.54 9.34 -4.32
N TYR A 89 -1.34 9.20 -3.78
CA TYR A 89 -0.86 7.95 -3.19
C TYR A 89 -0.61 8.10 -1.71
N ASN A 90 -1.22 7.21 -0.93
CA ASN A 90 -1.05 7.10 0.51
C ASN A 90 -0.75 5.65 0.88
N TRP A 91 -0.09 5.46 2.01
CA TRP A 91 0.13 4.14 2.61
C TRP A 91 -0.13 4.21 4.12
N HIS A 92 -0.36 3.06 4.72
CA HIS A 92 -0.49 2.96 6.17
C HIS A 92 0.85 3.20 6.84
N GLU A 93 0.82 3.77 8.04
CA GLU A 93 2.04 4.00 8.81
C GLU A 93 2.74 2.66 9.12
N PRO A 94 4.03 2.54 8.82
CA PRO A 94 4.77 1.29 9.01
C PRO A 94 4.85 0.83 10.46
N ASP A 95 4.99 1.75 11.41
CA ASP A 95 5.01 1.49 12.85
C ASP A 95 3.68 0.88 13.33
N VAL A 96 2.55 1.39 12.86
CA VAL A 96 1.23 0.81 13.12
C VAL A 96 1.13 -0.61 12.56
N THR A 97 1.72 -0.85 11.38
CA THR A 97 1.77 -2.18 10.77
C THR A 97 2.62 -3.15 11.61
N VAL A 98 3.76 -2.69 12.12
CA VAL A 98 4.61 -3.49 13.02
C VAL A 98 3.86 -3.84 14.31
N LEU A 99 3.15 -2.87 14.88
CA LEU A 99 2.31 -3.10 16.07
C LEU A 99 1.17 -4.09 15.77
N GLU A 100 0.51 -3.97 14.62
CA GLU A 100 -0.49 -4.95 14.16
C GLU A 100 0.11 -6.37 14.08
N GLY A 101 1.30 -6.49 13.49
CA GLY A 101 2.02 -7.77 13.39
C GLY A 101 2.35 -8.38 14.76
N PHE A 102 2.80 -7.55 15.70
CA PHE A 102 3.05 -7.96 17.07
C PHE A 102 1.77 -8.49 17.74
N LEU A 103 0.67 -7.77 17.64
CA LEU A 103 -0.60 -8.18 18.25
C LEU A 103 -1.23 -9.39 17.55
N ALA A 104 -1.17 -9.44 16.22
CA ALA A 104 -1.76 -10.53 15.43
C ALA A 104 -1.05 -11.86 15.63
N ARG A 105 0.26 -11.87 15.89
CA ARG A 105 1.09 -13.08 16.10
C ARG A 105 1.40 -13.34 17.57
N GLY A 106 1.04 -12.42 18.43
CA GLY A 106 1.22 -12.53 19.86
C GLY A 106 0.18 -13.43 20.52
N ASP A 107 0.36 -13.62 21.80
CA ASP A 107 -0.59 -14.32 22.66
C ASP A 107 -1.02 -13.42 23.84
N ARG A 108 -1.76 -14.00 24.80
CA ARG A 108 -2.24 -13.29 25.98
C ARG A 108 -1.15 -12.55 26.77
N ARG A 109 0.13 -12.87 26.59
CA ARG A 109 1.26 -12.17 27.24
C ARG A 109 1.42 -10.74 26.74
N CYS A 110 0.90 -10.44 25.53
CA CYS A 110 0.86 -9.08 25.00
C CYS A 110 0.07 -8.12 25.90
N SER A 111 -0.87 -8.62 26.71
CA SER A 111 -1.61 -7.82 27.69
C SER A 111 -0.71 -7.04 28.65
N LYS A 112 0.43 -7.63 29.02
CA LYS A 112 1.41 -6.95 29.90
C LYS A 112 2.05 -5.74 29.22
N VAL A 113 2.27 -5.81 27.92
CA VAL A 113 2.84 -4.71 27.13
C VAL A 113 1.79 -3.60 27.00
N ILE A 114 0.54 -3.96 26.70
CA ILE A 114 -0.57 -3.01 26.59
C ILE A 114 -0.78 -2.27 27.90
N LEU A 115 -0.85 -3.00 29.03
CA LEU A 115 -0.99 -2.40 30.35
C LEU A 115 0.18 -1.49 30.76
N LYS A 116 1.39 -1.78 30.28
CA LYS A 116 2.55 -0.94 30.58
C LYS A 116 2.62 0.31 29.68
N ALA A 117 2.02 0.26 28.50
CA ALA A 117 1.94 1.38 27.56
C ALA A 117 0.82 2.35 27.89
N TYR A 118 -0.23 1.89 28.62
CA TYR A 118 -1.36 2.68 29.12
C TYR A 118 -0.95 3.46 30.38
#